data_e7ffe5f754f4385ddda4e4b67bec6ab6
#
_entry.id   e7ffe5f754f4385ddda4e4b67bec6ab6
#
_cell.length_a   1.000
_cell.length_b   1.000
_cell.length_c   1.000
_cell.angle_alpha   90.00
_cell.angle_beta   90.00
_cell.angle_gamma   90.00
#
_symmetry.space_group_name_H-M   'P 1'
#
loop_
_entity.id
_entity.type
_entity.pdbx_description
1 polymer ?
#
loop_
_entity_poly.entity_id
_entity_poly.type
_entity_poly.pdbx_seq_one_letter_code
_entity_poly.pdbx_strand_id
1 'polypeptide(L)' 'MIAVGIDVSKSKSTVAILDSYGTVLATPFNMAHTQPEMNALVSRLKAFDEPVTIL' A
#
# COMPACT_ATOMS: atom_id res chain seq x y z
N MET A 1 2.67 -10.57 8.89
CA MET A 1 1.90 -9.31 8.85
C MET A 1 2.49 -8.39 7.80
N ILE A 2 1.63 -7.73 7.07
CA ILE A 2 2.04 -6.75 6.04
C ILE A 2 1.83 -5.34 6.60
N ALA A 3 2.83 -4.49 6.48
CA ALA A 3 2.72 -3.09 6.89
C ALA A 3 2.67 -2.21 5.64
N VAL A 4 1.68 -1.31 5.60
CA VAL A 4 1.49 -0.38 4.48
C VAL A 4 1.66 1.04 5.00
N GLY A 5 2.66 1.74 4.50
CA GLY A 5 2.87 3.15 4.80
C GLY A 5 2.30 4.01 3.67
N ILE A 6 1.48 4.99 4.01
CA ILE A 6 0.87 5.88 3.02
C ILE A 6 1.20 7.32 3.39
N ASP A 7 1.89 8.02 2.50
CA ASP A 7 2.20 9.43 2.63
C ASP A 7 1.28 10.23 1.71
N VAL A 8 0.33 10.94 2.31
CA VAL A 8 -0.75 11.63 1.57
C VAL A 8 -0.34 13.06 1.22
N SER A 9 -0.54 13.43 -0.03
CA SER A 9 -0.41 14.81 -0.48
C SER A 9 -1.73 15.26 -1.13
N LYS A 10 -1.75 16.45 -1.75
CA LYS A 10 -3.00 17.04 -2.26
C LYS A 10 -3.73 16.19 -3.30
N SER A 11 -2.99 15.61 -4.24
CA SER A 11 -3.61 14.93 -5.38
C SER A 11 -3.21 13.46 -5.50
N LYS A 12 -2.26 13.02 -4.69
CA LYS A 12 -1.75 11.65 -4.76
C LYS A 12 -1.20 11.21 -3.42
N SER A 13 -0.96 9.91 -3.29
CA SER A 13 -0.29 9.34 -2.13
C SER A 13 0.90 8.52 -2.58
N THR A 14 1.94 8.45 -1.74
CA THR A 14 3.04 7.51 -1.95
C THR A 14 2.83 6.33 -1.04
N VAL A 15 2.84 5.13 -1.61
CA VAL A 15 2.54 3.89 -0.89
C VAL A 15 3.78 3.01 -0.84
N ALA A 16 4.12 2.52 0.35
CA ALA A 16 5.19 1.56 0.55
C ALA A 16 4.63 0.33 1.27
N ILE A 17 5.02 -0.86 0.82
CA ILE A 17 4.54 -2.13 1.38
C ILE A 17 5.75 -2.92 1.88
N LEU A 18 5.68 -3.32 3.17
CA LEU A 18 6.75 -4.06 3.83
C LEU A 18 6.19 -5.30 4.51
N ASP A 19 7.03 -6.32 4.69
CA ASP A 19 6.66 -7.48 5.50
C ASP A 19 6.97 -7.23 6.98
N SER A 20 6.73 -8.24 7.83
CA SER A 20 6.96 -8.11 9.27
C SER A 20 8.44 -8.06 9.66
N TYR A 21 9.33 -8.33 8.74
CA TYR A 21 10.78 -8.24 8.95
C TYR A 21 11.36 -6.94 8.42
N GLY A 22 10.53 -6.04 7.91
CA GLY A 22 10.98 -4.80 7.33
C GLY A 22 11.46 -4.90 5.89
N THR A 23 11.27 -6.06 5.26
CA THR A 23 11.64 -6.24 3.84
C THR A 23 10.66 -5.51 2.96
N VAL A 24 11.16 -4.73 2.01
CA VAL A 24 10.32 -4.00 1.07
C VAL A 24 9.73 -4.97 0.06
N LEU A 25 8.41 -5.16 0.10
CA LEU A 25 7.69 -6.03 -0.84
C LEU A 25 7.33 -5.32 -2.13
N ALA A 26 7.18 -4.00 -2.06
CA ALA A 26 6.99 -3.16 -3.23
C ALA A 26 7.73 -1.85 -3.00
N THR A 27 8.52 -1.42 -3.98
CA THR A 27 9.17 -0.11 -3.91
C THR A 27 8.11 0.98 -3.84
N PRO A 28 8.37 2.10 -3.15
CA PRO A 28 7.38 3.16 -3.05
C PRO A 28 6.84 3.59 -4.41
N PHE A 29 5.53 3.70 -4.53
CA PHE A 29 4.88 4.09 -5.77
C PHE A 29 3.80 5.14 -5.50
N ASN A 30 3.52 5.97 -6.48
CA ASN A 30 2.48 6.98 -6.39
C ASN A 30 1.12 6.39 -6.74
N MET A 31 0.09 6.83 -6.01
CA MET A 31 -1.28 6.40 -6.23
C MET A 31 -2.17 7.63 -6.30
N ALA A 32 -2.92 7.80 -7.39
CA ALA A 32 -3.90 8.86 -7.50
C ALA A 32 -5.10 8.58 -6.60
N HIS A 33 -5.76 9.65 -6.13
CA HIS A 33 -6.95 9.52 -5.27
C HIS A 33 -8.20 9.27 -6.12
N THR A 34 -8.18 8.20 -6.90
CA THR A 34 -9.30 7.79 -7.74
C THR A 34 -9.78 6.41 -7.35
N GLN A 35 -11.05 6.11 -7.63
CA GLN A 35 -11.63 4.82 -7.26
C GLN A 35 -10.89 3.63 -7.90
N PRO A 36 -10.54 3.67 -9.20
CA PRO A 36 -9.77 2.56 -9.80
C PRO A 36 -8.43 2.32 -9.13
N GLU A 37 -7.70 3.38 -8.79
CA GLU A 37 -6.40 3.26 -8.13
C GLU A 37 -6.55 2.68 -6.73
N MET A 38 -7.55 3.13 -5.97
CA MET A 38 -7.80 2.62 -4.63
C MET A 38 -8.23 1.17 -4.65
N ASN A 39 -9.08 0.78 -5.61
CA ASN A 39 -9.50 -0.60 -5.78
C ASN A 39 -8.31 -1.50 -6.13
N ALA A 40 -7.40 -1.02 -6.97
CA ALA A 40 -6.19 -1.76 -7.33
C ALA A 40 -5.30 -2.01 -6.11
N LEU A 41 -5.15 -1.01 -5.25
CA LEU A 41 -4.38 -1.17 -4.01
C LEU A 41 -5.03 -2.21 -3.09
N VAL A 42 -6.33 -2.12 -2.87
CA VAL A 42 -7.04 -3.08 -2.01
C VAL A 42 -6.90 -4.50 -2.55
N SER A 43 -7.05 -4.70 -3.85
CA SER A 43 -6.88 -6.01 -4.48
C SER A 43 -5.46 -6.54 -4.27
N ARG A 44 -4.46 -5.68 -4.40
CA ARG A 44 -3.06 -6.04 -4.20
C ARG A 44 -2.79 -6.48 -2.76
N LEU A 45 -3.35 -5.76 -1.79
CA LEU A 45 -3.19 -6.11 -0.37
C LEU A 45 -3.88 -7.42 -0.02
N LYS A 46 -5.05 -7.68 -0.59
CA LYS A 46 -5.77 -8.94 -0.37
C LYS A 46 -5.00 -10.14 -0.92
N ALA A 47 -4.21 -9.97 -1.95
CA ALA A 47 -3.44 -11.04 -2.57
C ALA A 47 -2.35 -11.58 -1.64
N PHE A 48 -1.93 -10.84 -0.61
CA PHE A 48 -0.94 -11.32 0.35
C PHE A 48 -1.47 -12.43 1.27
N ASP A 49 -2.80 -12.55 1.40
CA ASP A 49 -3.46 -13.57 2.22
C ASP A 49 -2.93 -13.63 3.67
N GLU A 50 -2.63 -12.47 4.24
CA GLU A 50 -2.24 -12.35 5.64
C GLU A 50 -2.69 -11.00 6.19
N PRO A 51 -2.70 -10.83 7.53
CA PRO A 51 -3.14 -9.55 8.13
C PRO A 51 -2.32 -8.37 7.60
N VAL A 52 -3.02 -7.28 7.32
CA VAL A 52 -2.43 -6.04 6.80
C VAL A 52 -2.71 -4.92 7.80
N THR A 53 -1.65 -4.17 8.13
CA THR A 53 -1.76 -2.98 8.98
C THR A 53 -1.40 -1.76 8.14
N ILE A 54 -2.29 -0.76 8.14
CA ILE A 54 -2.04 0.51 7.45
C ILE A 54 -1.57 1.53 8.49
N LEU A 55 -0.42 2.10 8.24
CA LEU A 55 0.20 3.06 9.14
C LEU A 55 -0.11 4.50 8.77
#